data_93a3c7863e8b93d8a2a1828d2056c8f9
#
_entry.id   93a3c7863e8b93d8a2a1828d2056c8f9
#
_cell.length_a   1.000
_cell.length_b   1.000
_cell.length_c   1.000
_cell.angle_alpha   90.00
_cell.angle_beta   90.00
_cell.angle_gamma   90.00
#
_symmetry.space_group_name_H-M   'P 1'
#
loop_
_entity.id
_entity.type
_entity.pdbx_description
1 polymer ?
#
loop_
_entity_poly.entity_id
_entity_poly.type
_entity_poly.pdbx_seq_one_letter_code
_entity_poly.pdbx_strand_id
1 'polypeptide(L)'
;MRRIVLKGLAIAAVVAACGPAWSADDGPVKVVYHLADGIDQAARAMANIRNHLRAEPDAKIVVVALGDGIQFLLKEAKERNGRPFGPAISALARQGVQFRVCNNTLTAHNVPPADLVPEATLVPAGVVEIARLQAREGYVYLRP
;
A
#
# COMPACT_ATOMS: atom_id res chain seq x y z
N MET A 1 -41.01 -25.40 68.45
CA MET A 1 -41.19 -24.78 67.11
C MET A 1 -39.89 -24.07 66.71
N ARG A 2 -39.12 -24.71 65.82
CA ARG A 2 -37.86 -24.14 65.30
C ARG A 2 -38.13 -23.49 63.95
N ARG A 3 -37.97 -22.20 63.86
CA ARG A 3 -38.06 -21.45 62.57
C ARG A 3 -36.68 -21.52 61.88
N ILE A 4 -36.63 -22.21 60.73
CA ILE A 4 -35.47 -22.24 59.84
C ILE A 4 -35.54 -20.97 58.96
N VAL A 5 -34.56 -20.10 59.09
CA VAL A 5 -34.39 -18.93 58.22
C VAL A 5 -33.44 -19.33 57.10
N LEU A 6 -33.96 -19.50 55.88
CA LEU A 6 -33.15 -19.67 54.69
C LEU A 6 -32.59 -18.32 54.29
N LYS A 7 -31.27 -18.16 54.37
CA LYS A 7 -30.55 -17.01 53.76
C LYS A 7 -30.31 -17.34 52.28
N GLY A 8 -31.05 -16.68 51.41
CA GLY A 8 -30.83 -16.73 49.97
C GLY A 8 -29.52 -16.00 49.62
N LEU A 9 -28.60 -16.73 48.98
CA LEU A 9 -27.34 -16.16 48.43
C LEU A 9 -27.63 -15.70 47.00
N ALA A 10 -27.70 -14.37 46.78
CA ALA A 10 -27.82 -13.78 45.47
C ALA A 10 -26.44 -13.76 44.81
N ILE A 11 -26.25 -14.61 43.77
CA ILE A 11 -25.06 -14.58 42.94
C ILE A 11 -25.31 -13.53 41.84
N ALA A 12 -24.65 -12.40 41.94
CA ALA A 12 -24.62 -11.38 40.89
C ALA A 12 -23.66 -11.85 39.78
N ALA A 13 -24.20 -12.28 38.64
CA ALA A 13 -23.39 -12.58 37.46
C ALA A 13 -22.93 -11.27 36.81
N VAL A 14 -21.66 -10.93 36.94
CA VAL A 14 -21.02 -9.85 36.19
C VAL A 14 -20.75 -10.37 34.77
N VAL A 15 -21.62 -10.01 33.83
CA VAL A 15 -21.36 -10.22 32.40
C VAL A 15 -20.41 -9.12 31.96
N ALA A 16 -19.12 -9.45 31.84
CA ALA A 16 -18.15 -8.60 31.19
C ALA A 16 -18.46 -8.58 29.69
N ALA A 17 -19.07 -7.49 29.21
CA ALA A 17 -19.25 -7.24 27.79
C ALA A 17 -17.90 -6.92 27.17
N CYS A 18 -17.17 -7.93 26.69
CA CYS A 18 -16.01 -7.77 25.82
C CYS A 18 -16.52 -7.41 24.42
N GLY A 19 -16.83 -6.13 24.19
CA GLY A 19 -17.05 -5.61 22.85
C GLY A 19 -15.72 -5.61 22.09
N PRO A 20 -15.71 -5.90 20.77
CA PRO A 20 -14.50 -5.72 19.98
C PRO A 20 -14.11 -4.26 20.02
N ALA A 21 -12.97 -3.95 20.65
CA ALA A 21 -12.34 -2.64 20.53
C ALA A 21 -11.78 -2.52 19.11
N TRP A 22 -12.57 -1.96 18.21
CA TRP A 22 -12.08 -1.46 16.93
C TRP A 22 -11.33 -0.18 17.27
N SER A 23 -10.02 -0.29 17.51
CA SER A 23 -9.15 0.88 17.49
C SER A 23 -9.16 1.39 16.07
N ALA A 24 -9.91 2.43 15.79
CA ALA A 24 -9.65 3.25 14.62
C ALA A 24 -8.24 3.80 14.82
N ASP A 25 -7.29 3.37 13.98
CA ASP A 25 -6.00 4.03 13.87
C ASP A 25 -6.28 5.36 13.17
N ASP A 26 -6.36 6.45 13.94
CA ASP A 26 -6.64 7.80 13.45
C ASP A 26 -5.45 8.38 12.64
N GLY A 27 -4.44 7.57 12.35
CA GLY A 27 -3.30 7.93 11.53
C GLY A 27 -3.63 7.98 10.03
N PRO A 28 -2.72 8.55 9.20
CA PRO A 28 -2.91 8.60 7.76
C PRO A 28 -3.00 7.19 7.18
N VAL A 29 -3.93 6.98 6.25
CA VAL A 29 -4.07 5.69 5.56
C VAL A 29 -2.79 5.38 4.79
N LYS A 30 -2.30 4.14 4.93
CA LYS A 30 -1.11 3.65 4.26
C LYS A 30 -1.51 2.66 3.17
N VAL A 31 -1.09 2.90 1.94
CA VAL A 31 -1.51 2.10 0.80
C VAL A 31 -0.31 1.66 -0.04
N VAL A 32 -0.26 0.37 -0.35
CA VAL A 32 0.68 -0.17 -1.34
C VAL A 32 -0.06 -0.46 -2.65
N TYR A 33 0.34 0.23 -3.71
CA TYR A 33 -0.10 -0.01 -5.07
C TYR A 33 0.83 -1.03 -5.74
N HIS A 34 0.28 -2.18 -6.14
CA HIS A 34 1.03 -3.24 -6.81
C HIS A 34 0.86 -3.14 -8.32
N LEU A 35 1.95 -2.92 -9.06
CA LEU A 35 1.98 -2.86 -10.51
C LEU A 35 2.80 -4.01 -11.08
N ALA A 36 2.16 -4.83 -11.93
CA ALA A 36 2.77 -6.00 -12.57
C ALA A 36 2.38 -6.18 -14.05
N ASP A 37 1.39 -5.44 -14.55
CA ASP A 37 0.71 -5.72 -15.83
C ASP A 37 1.03 -4.68 -16.93
N GLY A 38 2.16 -3.97 -16.82
CA GLY A 38 2.68 -3.07 -17.85
C GLY A 38 2.06 -1.67 -17.88
N ILE A 39 2.18 -1.00 -19.03
CA ILE A 39 1.93 0.44 -19.22
C ILE A 39 0.47 0.86 -18.94
N ASP A 40 -0.50 0.03 -19.34
CA ASP A 40 -1.92 0.38 -19.16
C ASP A 40 -2.33 0.35 -17.69
N GLN A 41 -1.84 -0.64 -16.94
CA GLN A 41 -2.04 -0.68 -15.49
C GLN A 41 -1.36 0.53 -14.83
N ALA A 42 -0.15 0.85 -15.26
CA ALA A 42 0.58 2.00 -14.73
C ALA A 42 -0.18 3.32 -14.97
N ALA A 43 -0.74 3.53 -16.17
CA ALA A 43 -1.52 4.72 -16.47
C ALA A 43 -2.78 4.84 -15.57
N ARG A 44 -3.50 3.72 -15.34
CA ARG A 44 -4.62 3.68 -14.39
C ARG A 44 -4.16 3.97 -12.97
N ALA A 45 -3.05 3.36 -12.54
CA ALA A 45 -2.49 3.58 -11.21
C ALA A 45 -2.14 5.05 -10.96
N MET A 46 -1.48 5.71 -11.92
CA MET A 46 -1.12 7.12 -11.81
C MET A 46 -2.36 8.02 -11.68
N ALA A 47 -3.45 7.68 -12.38
CA ALA A 47 -4.74 8.39 -12.24
C ALA A 47 -5.37 8.15 -10.86
N ASN A 48 -5.39 6.89 -10.40
CA ASN A 48 -5.94 6.50 -9.11
C ASN A 48 -5.18 7.16 -7.95
N ILE A 49 -3.85 7.18 -8.00
CA ILE A 49 -3.00 7.81 -6.97
C ILE A 49 -3.29 9.32 -6.89
N ARG A 50 -3.42 10.01 -8.03
CA ARG A 50 -3.80 11.44 -8.03
C ARG A 50 -5.17 11.68 -7.39
N ASN A 51 -6.15 10.82 -7.70
CA ASN A 51 -7.48 10.90 -7.11
C ASN A 51 -7.45 10.60 -5.60
N HIS A 52 -6.67 9.61 -5.19
CA HIS A 52 -6.46 9.24 -3.79
C HIS A 52 -5.91 10.43 -3.00
N LEU A 53 -4.78 11.00 -3.43
CA LEU A 53 -4.15 12.15 -2.76
C LEU A 53 -5.02 13.42 -2.79
N ARG A 54 -5.92 13.57 -3.77
CA ARG A 54 -6.88 14.68 -3.79
C ARG A 54 -7.94 14.51 -2.70
N ALA A 55 -8.40 13.28 -2.47
CA ALA A 55 -9.40 12.95 -1.45
C ALA A 55 -8.78 12.86 -0.05
N GLU A 56 -7.56 12.38 0.05
CA GLU A 56 -6.83 12.12 1.30
C GLU A 56 -5.36 12.56 1.16
N PRO A 57 -5.08 13.88 1.32
CA PRO A 57 -3.76 14.45 1.07
C PRO A 57 -2.63 13.89 1.93
N ASP A 58 -2.95 13.38 3.12
CA ASP A 58 -1.98 12.84 4.08
C ASP A 58 -1.69 11.35 3.89
N ALA A 59 -2.38 10.68 2.95
CA ALA A 59 -2.19 9.25 2.67
C ALA A 59 -0.71 8.93 2.37
N LYS A 60 -0.21 7.81 2.95
CA LYS A 60 1.14 7.30 2.68
C LYS A 60 1.08 6.25 1.58
N ILE A 61 1.57 6.60 0.41
CA ILE A 61 1.47 5.75 -0.78
C ILE A 61 2.85 5.23 -1.18
N VAL A 62 2.93 3.91 -1.30
CA VAL A 62 4.07 3.20 -1.87
C VAL A 62 3.60 2.46 -3.11
N VAL A 63 4.27 2.68 -4.23
CA VAL A 63 4.09 1.91 -5.47
C VAL A 63 5.19 0.87 -5.53
N VAL A 64 4.82 -0.41 -5.66
CA VAL A 64 5.78 -1.50 -5.86
C VAL A 64 5.58 -2.07 -7.26
N ALA A 65 6.60 -1.92 -8.10
CA ALA A 65 6.62 -2.37 -9.48
C ALA A 65 7.46 -3.64 -9.65
N LEU A 66 6.88 -4.67 -10.25
CA LEU A 66 7.56 -5.93 -10.58
C LEU A 66 6.99 -6.50 -11.90
N GLY A 67 7.65 -7.51 -12.48
CA GLY A 67 7.25 -8.02 -13.79
C GLY A 67 7.16 -6.90 -14.83
N ASP A 68 6.17 -6.95 -15.71
CA ASP A 68 5.96 -5.90 -16.72
C ASP A 68 5.60 -4.54 -16.11
N GLY A 69 5.21 -4.51 -14.84
CA GLY A 69 4.92 -3.27 -14.12
C GLY A 69 6.11 -2.33 -13.94
N ILE A 70 7.35 -2.77 -14.18
CA ILE A 70 8.53 -1.88 -14.13
C ILE A 70 8.61 -0.91 -15.31
N GLN A 71 7.94 -1.20 -16.42
CA GLN A 71 8.11 -0.49 -17.69
C GLN A 71 7.87 1.02 -17.59
N PHE A 72 6.89 1.47 -16.80
CA PHE A 72 6.59 2.90 -16.67
C PHE A 72 7.66 3.69 -15.90
N LEU A 73 8.54 3.00 -15.16
CA LEU A 73 9.64 3.62 -14.42
C LEU A 73 10.93 3.75 -15.24
N LEU A 74 10.92 3.34 -16.50
CA LEU A 74 12.01 3.63 -17.43
C LEU A 74 11.98 5.09 -17.87
N LYS A 75 13.13 5.74 -18.04
CA LYS A 75 13.27 7.17 -18.37
C LYS A 75 12.47 7.60 -19.58
N GLU A 76 12.41 6.75 -20.62
CA GLU A 76 11.75 7.06 -21.91
C GLU A 76 10.32 6.50 -21.98
N ALA A 77 9.79 5.98 -20.87
CA ALA A 77 8.47 5.35 -20.85
C ALA A 77 7.35 6.36 -21.14
N LYS A 78 6.41 5.93 -21.99
CA LYS A 78 5.24 6.74 -22.38
C LYS A 78 3.97 5.91 -22.26
N GLU A 79 2.88 6.59 -21.96
CA GLU A 79 1.54 6.05 -22.12
C GLU A 79 1.23 5.75 -23.60
N ARG A 80 0.17 4.99 -23.89
CA ARG A 80 -0.23 4.71 -25.28
C ARG A 80 -0.55 5.97 -26.10
N ASN A 81 -0.98 7.02 -25.47
CA ASN A 81 -1.23 8.32 -26.11
C ASN A 81 0.03 9.17 -26.34
N GLY A 82 1.22 8.61 -26.04
CA GLY A 82 2.51 9.28 -26.21
C GLY A 82 2.94 10.18 -25.06
N ARG A 83 2.13 10.34 -24.02
CA ARG A 83 2.47 11.16 -22.86
C ARG A 83 3.55 10.49 -22.02
N PRO A 84 4.67 11.16 -21.68
CA PRO A 84 5.73 10.57 -20.87
C PRO A 84 5.28 10.40 -19.41
N PHE A 85 5.70 9.30 -18.77
CA PHE A 85 5.43 9.06 -17.35
C PHE A 85 6.27 9.92 -16.40
N GLY A 86 7.50 10.25 -16.79
CA GLY A 86 8.47 10.96 -15.93
C GLY A 86 7.90 12.17 -15.20
N PRO A 87 7.28 13.15 -15.89
CA PRO A 87 6.72 14.34 -15.23
C PRO A 87 5.66 14.01 -14.17
N ALA A 88 4.81 13.00 -14.43
CA ALA A 88 3.78 12.58 -13.49
C ALA A 88 4.39 11.85 -12.27
N ILE A 89 5.40 11.00 -12.48
CA ILE A 89 6.16 10.33 -11.41
C ILE A 89 6.82 11.38 -10.51
N SER A 90 7.55 12.34 -11.10
CA SER A 90 8.20 13.40 -10.34
C SER A 90 7.20 14.25 -9.54
N ALA A 91 6.04 14.55 -10.12
CA ALA A 91 4.99 15.31 -9.42
C ALA A 91 4.42 14.56 -8.22
N LEU A 92 4.18 13.25 -8.34
CA LEU A 92 3.70 12.41 -7.25
C LEU A 92 4.78 12.17 -6.18
N ALA A 93 6.04 11.98 -6.59
CA ALA A 93 7.16 11.83 -5.66
C ALA A 93 7.31 13.09 -4.76
N ARG A 94 7.14 14.28 -5.32
CA ARG A 94 7.12 15.54 -4.53
C ARG A 94 5.97 15.61 -3.52
N GLN A 95 4.89 14.85 -3.74
CA GLN A 95 3.78 14.70 -2.79
C GLN A 95 4.00 13.55 -1.79
N GLY A 96 5.18 12.91 -1.80
CA GLY A 96 5.53 11.85 -0.86
C GLY A 96 5.24 10.44 -1.34
N VAL A 97 4.80 10.24 -2.59
CA VAL A 97 4.66 8.89 -3.16
C VAL A 97 6.04 8.27 -3.38
N GLN A 98 6.22 7.05 -2.92
CA GLN A 98 7.47 6.30 -3.10
C GLN A 98 7.28 5.27 -4.22
N PHE A 99 8.26 5.20 -5.13
CA PHE A 99 8.28 4.24 -6.22
C PHE A 99 9.38 3.22 -5.97
N ARG A 100 9.02 1.95 -5.73
CA ARG A 100 9.93 0.85 -5.43
C ARG A 100 9.93 -0.18 -6.56
N VAL A 101 11.11 -0.57 -7.02
CA VAL A 101 11.30 -1.45 -8.17
C VAL A 101 11.95 -2.75 -7.73
N CYS A 102 11.40 -3.87 -8.16
CA CYS A 102 11.93 -5.21 -7.90
C CYS A 102 13.26 -5.44 -8.64
N ASN A 103 14.36 -5.57 -7.91
CA ASN A 103 15.67 -5.84 -8.48
C ASN A 103 15.74 -7.20 -9.20
N ASN A 104 15.04 -8.23 -8.68
CA ASN A 104 14.94 -9.51 -9.35
C ASN A 104 14.32 -9.39 -10.75
N THR A 105 13.31 -8.52 -10.90
CA THR A 105 12.71 -8.24 -12.22
C THR A 105 13.69 -7.53 -13.14
N LEU A 106 14.41 -6.52 -12.66
CA LEU A 106 15.43 -5.84 -13.48
C LEU A 106 16.47 -6.82 -14.00
N THR A 107 16.97 -7.70 -13.12
CA THR A 107 17.93 -8.74 -13.49
C THR A 107 17.36 -9.70 -14.54
N ALA A 108 16.15 -10.18 -14.34
CA ALA A 108 15.49 -11.12 -15.26
C ALA A 108 15.22 -10.51 -16.64
N HIS A 109 14.95 -9.21 -16.71
CA HIS A 109 14.70 -8.49 -17.97
C HIS A 109 15.94 -7.81 -18.54
N ASN A 110 17.11 -7.98 -17.93
CA ASN A 110 18.37 -7.33 -18.31
C ASN A 110 18.25 -5.80 -18.41
N VAL A 111 17.51 -5.19 -17.49
CA VAL A 111 17.33 -3.73 -17.39
C VAL A 111 18.35 -3.15 -16.43
N PRO A 112 19.26 -2.28 -16.92
CA PRO A 112 20.21 -1.59 -16.04
C PRO A 112 19.49 -0.62 -15.08
N PRO A 113 19.86 -0.54 -13.80
CA PRO A 113 19.32 0.46 -12.89
C PRO A 113 19.45 1.91 -13.38
N ALA A 114 20.48 2.18 -14.19
CA ALA A 114 20.71 3.49 -14.80
C ALA A 114 19.62 3.93 -15.78
N ASP A 115 18.80 3.01 -16.28
CA ASP A 115 17.69 3.32 -17.21
C ASP A 115 16.40 3.73 -16.47
N LEU A 116 16.38 3.59 -15.14
CA LEU A 116 15.25 3.98 -14.32
C LEU A 116 15.21 5.51 -14.08
N VAL A 117 14.00 6.03 -13.89
CA VAL A 117 13.80 7.41 -13.41
C VAL A 117 14.47 7.59 -12.04
N PRO A 118 14.95 8.80 -11.69
CA PRO A 118 15.68 9.03 -10.44
C PRO A 118 14.82 8.83 -9.18
N GLU A 119 13.50 8.92 -9.29
CA GLU A 119 12.57 8.69 -8.19
C GLU A 119 12.41 7.21 -7.80
N ALA A 120 12.87 6.28 -8.65
CA ALA A 120 12.76 4.85 -8.40
C ALA A 120 13.81 4.38 -7.38
N THR A 121 13.37 3.63 -6.38
CA THR A 121 14.21 2.98 -5.37
C THR A 121 14.19 1.48 -5.56
N LEU A 122 15.37 0.83 -5.55
CA LEU A 122 15.45 -0.62 -5.69
C LEU A 122 15.09 -1.33 -4.39
N VAL A 123 14.32 -2.42 -4.53
CA VAL A 123 14.11 -3.40 -3.46
C VAL A 123 14.54 -4.78 -3.96
N PRO A 124 15.08 -5.66 -3.11
CA PRO A 124 15.57 -6.96 -3.54
C PRO A 124 14.52 -7.80 -4.27
N ALA A 125 13.30 -7.86 -3.71
CA ALA A 125 12.18 -8.60 -4.28
C ALA A 125 10.86 -7.86 -4.03
N GLY A 126 10.13 -7.52 -5.09
CA GLY A 126 8.87 -6.77 -4.99
C GLY A 126 7.80 -7.49 -4.18
N VAL A 127 7.65 -8.81 -4.35
CA VAL A 127 6.68 -9.62 -3.58
C VAL A 127 6.97 -9.61 -2.08
N VAL A 128 8.25 -9.66 -1.69
CA VAL A 128 8.66 -9.59 -0.27
C VAL A 128 8.37 -8.20 0.27
N GLU A 129 8.63 -7.16 -0.51
CA GLU A 129 8.38 -5.79 -0.13
C GLU A 129 6.88 -5.51 0.12
N ILE A 130 6.00 -5.99 -0.77
CA ILE A 130 4.55 -5.88 -0.59
C ILE A 130 4.11 -6.60 0.69
N ALA A 131 4.57 -7.84 0.90
CA ALA A 131 4.24 -8.62 2.09
C ALA A 131 4.72 -7.92 3.37
N ARG A 132 5.95 -7.37 3.35
CA ARG A 132 6.53 -6.65 4.49
C ARG A 132 5.74 -5.39 4.83
N LEU A 133 5.38 -4.58 3.84
CA LEU A 133 4.57 -3.38 4.02
C LEU A 133 3.22 -3.70 4.66
N GLN A 134 2.54 -4.76 4.20
CA GLN A 134 1.26 -5.16 4.76
C GLN A 134 1.41 -5.72 6.18
N ALA A 135 2.31 -6.70 6.37
CA ALA A 135 2.40 -7.45 7.62
C ALA A 135 3.04 -6.68 8.78
N ARG A 136 3.92 -5.71 8.50
CA ARG A 136 4.73 -5.03 9.52
C ARG A 136 4.46 -3.53 9.63
N GLU A 137 3.96 -2.91 8.58
CA GLU A 137 3.78 -1.45 8.54
C GLU A 137 2.32 -1.03 8.35
N GLY A 138 1.39 -1.98 8.24
CA GLY A 138 -0.05 -1.71 8.19
C GLY A 138 -0.53 -1.11 6.85
N TYR A 139 0.16 -1.38 5.75
CA TYR A 139 -0.29 -0.93 4.42
C TYR A 139 -1.44 -1.76 3.90
N VAL A 140 -2.47 -1.09 3.39
CA VAL A 140 -3.57 -1.72 2.65
C VAL A 140 -3.12 -1.97 1.21
N TYR A 141 -3.44 -3.15 0.67
CA TYR A 141 -3.06 -3.54 -0.69
C TYR A 141 -4.08 -3.10 -1.73
N LEU A 142 -3.61 -2.44 -2.80
CA LEU A 142 -4.40 -2.12 -3.99
C LEU A 142 -3.68 -2.58 -5.27
N ARG A 143 -4.46 -3.19 -6.17
CA ARG A 143 -4.03 -3.48 -7.54
C ARG A 143 -4.96 -2.78 -8.53
N PRO A 144 -4.54 -1.71 -9.18
CA PRO A 144 -5.34 -0.91 -10.09
C PRO A 144 -5.57 -1.59 -11.45
#